data_5660b4abd15b8153bb64710615052c23
#
_entry.id   5660b4abd15b8153bb64710615052c23
#
_cell.length_a   1.000
_cell.length_b   1.000
_cell.length_c   1.000
_cell.angle_alpha   90.00
_cell.angle_beta   90.00
_cell.angle_gamma   90.00
#
_symmetry.space_group_name_H-M   'P 1'
#
loop_
_entity.id
_entity.type
_entity.pdbx_description
1 polymer ?
#
loop_
_entity_poly.entity_id
_entity_poly.type
_entity_poly.pdbx_seq_one_letter_code
_entity_poly.pdbx_strand_id
1 'polypeptide(L)'
;MNRIPELRKERGISMKQAAEQLGMPYTTYVNYEKGVRQPNSETLIDLANFYNTSIDYMLGKSSDRLQINGATTPIPPGFIPMPPMRKVPLVGSIACGTPILAQQNIDGSVDAPEDIRCDFALRCKGDSMIDAGIHDGDAVYILIQPEVENGEIAAVRIGEEATLKRVYYDGTTLTLMPANAAFAPMIYTGPQLEEVHIEGRVVGWTHWVG
;
A
#
# COMPACT_ATOMS: atom_id res chain seq x y z
N MET A 1 29.58 10.76 18.53
CA MET A 1 29.63 10.46 19.99
C MET A 1 28.44 9.57 20.27
N ASN A 2 28.59 8.38 20.86
CA ASN A 2 27.45 7.52 21.08
C ASN A 2 26.59 8.01 22.25
N ARG A 3 25.28 7.77 22.19
CA ARG A 3 24.28 8.18 23.20
C ARG A 3 23.90 7.08 24.19
N ILE A 4 24.61 5.96 24.22
CA ILE A 4 24.34 4.85 25.13
C ILE A 4 24.34 5.31 26.61
N PRO A 5 25.27 6.17 27.07
CA PRO A 5 25.25 6.66 28.45
C PRO A 5 24.01 7.48 28.79
N GLU A 6 23.52 8.28 27.84
CA GLU A 6 22.32 9.11 27.99
C GLU A 6 21.07 8.22 28.11
N LEU A 7 20.90 7.29 27.18
CA LEU A 7 19.79 6.34 27.15
C LEU A 7 19.70 5.47 28.40
N ARG A 8 20.85 5.01 28.91
CA ARG A 8 20.91 4.27 30.16
C ARG A 8 20.47 5.11 31.38
N LYS A 9 20.94 6.36 31.45
CA LYS A 9 20.57 7.30 32.52
C LYS A 9 19.09 7.64 32.50
N GLU A 10 18.51 7.86 31.32
CA GLU A 10 17.07 8.09 31.14
C GLU A 10 16.24 6.90 31.65
N ARG A 11 16.76 5.69 31.49
CA ARG A 11 16.15 4.46 32.00
C ARG A 11 16.32 4.25 33.52
N GLY A 12 17.15 5.08 34.16
CA GLY A 12 17.40 5.02 35.60
C GLY A 12 18.18 3.79 36.07
N ILE A 13 18.92 3.11 35.19
CA ILE A 13 19.64 1.88 35.51
C ILE A 13 21.15 2.07 35.56
N SER A 14 21.84 1.27 36.39
CA SER A 14 23.29 1.26 36.44
C SER A 14 23.90 0.48 35.25
N MET A 15 25.20 0.71 34.95
CA MET A 15 25.92 -0.07 33.91
C MET A 15 25.89 -1.56 34.17
N LYS A 16 25.89 -1.96 35.44
CA LYS A 16 25.82 -3.38 35.83
C LYS A 16 24.48 -3.99 35.51
N GLN A 17 23.40 -3.29 35.83
CA GLN A 17 22.02 -3.71 35.50
C GLN A 17 21.81 -3.76 34.00
N ALA A 18 22.31 -2.77 33.23
CA ALA A 18 22.20 -2.77 31.79
C ALA A 18 22.93 -3.99 31.17
N ALA A 19 24.13 -4.29 31.60
CA ALA A 19 24.89 -5.46 31.16
C ALA A 19 24.20 -6.78 31.48
N GLU A 20 23.63 -6.89 32.68
CA GLU A 20 22.88 -8.08 33.14
C GLU A 20 21.61 -8.30 32.32
N GLN A 21 20.83 -7.24 32.10
CA GLN A 21 19.60 -7.31 31.30
C GLN A 21 19.86 -7.59 29.81
N LEU A 22 21.01 -7.17 29.30
CA LEU A 22 21.47 -7.46 27.93
C LEU A 22 22.17 -8.81 27.79
N GLY A 23 22.34 -9.57 28.89
CA GLY A 23 22.98 -10.85 28.86
C GLY A 23 24.48 -10.80 28.48
N MET A 24 25.16 -9.68 28.68
CA MET A 24 26.56 -9.50 28.29
C MET A 24 27.48 -9.21 29.49
N PRO A 25 28.82 -9.52 29.38
CA PRO A 25 29.77 -9.19 30.42
C PRO A 25 29.82 -7.69 30.70
N TYR A 26 29.88 -7.32 31.99
CA TYR A 26 29.95 -5.91 32.43
C TYR A 26 31.05 -5.10 31.74
N THR A 27 32.24 -5.70 31.61
CA THR A 27 33.38 -5.04 30.93
C THR A 27 33.11 -4.77 29.46
N THR A 28 32.37 -5.64 28.79
CA THR A 28 31.99 -5.48 27.40
C THR A 28 31.04 -4.30 27.24
N TYR A 29 29.98 -4.23 28.06
CA TYR A 29 29.03 -3.14 28.07
C TYR A 29 29.71 -1.79 28.33
N VAL A 30 30.60 -1.72 29.37
CA VAL A 30 31.34 -0.49 29.70
C VAL A 30 32.21 -0.03 28.55
N ASN A 31 32.85 -0.94 27.81
CA ASN A 31 33.65 -0.58 26.64
C ASN A 31 32.82 -0.03 25.50
N TYR A 32 31.60 -0.51 25.30
CA TYR A 32 30.66 0.04 24.32
C TYR A 32 30.18 1.43 24.76
N GLU A 33 29.77 1.59 26.02
CA GLU A 33 29.30 2.89 26.54
C GLU A 33 30.39 3.97 26.49
N LYS A 34 31.62 3.61 26.77
CA LYS A 34 32.78 4.53 26.72
C LYS A 34 33.34 4.73 25.30
N GLY A 35 32.83 4.00 24.30
CA GLY A 35 33.33 4.08 22.94
C GLY A 35 34.73 3.48 22.72
N VAL A 36 35.25 2.71 23.69
CA VAL A 36 36.55 2.01 23.60
C VAL A 36 36.49 0.87 22.57
N ARG A 37 35.33 0.25 22.45
CA ARG A 37 35.04 -0.81 21.45
C ARG A 37 33.75 -0.52 20.76
N GLN A 38 33.69 -0.79 19.45
CA GLN A 38 32.44 -0.71 18.69
C GLN A 38 31.69 -2.05 18.76
N PRO A 39 30.38 -2.06 19.05
CA PRO A 39 29.55 -3.25 18.94
C PRO A 39 29.49 -3.74 17.49
N ASN A 40 29.36 -5.05 17.29
CA ASN A 40 29.01 -5.62 15.98
C ASN A 40 27.54 -5.32 15.63
N SER A 41 27.11 -5.65 14.40
CA SER A 41 25.76 -5.34 13.91
C SER A 41 24.65 -5.98 14.76
N GLU A 42 24.85 -7.21 15.23
CA GLU A 42 23.90 -7.93 16.07
C GLU A 42 23.74 -7.24 17.45
N THR A 43 24.86 -6.95 18.10
CA THR A 43 24.85 -6.21 19.37
C THR A 43 24.28 -4.80 19.25
N LEU A 44 24.46 -4.12 18.08
CA LEU A 44 23.86 -2.83 17.83
C LEU A 44 22.33 -2.92 17.77
N ILE A 45 21.79 -3.97 17.15
CA ILE A 45 20.36 -4.26 17.12
C ILE A 45 19.82 -4.51 18.52
N ASP A 46 20.50 -5.35 19.31
CA ASP A 46 20.11 -5.67 20.69
C ASP A 46 20.10 -4.44 21.59
N LEU A 47 21.13 -3.59 21.50
CA LEU A 47 21.22 -2.33 22.23
C LEU A 47 20.11 -1.35 21.81
N ALA A 48 19.84 -1.24 20.52
CA ALA A 48 18.81 -0.36 19.99
C ALA A 48 17.41 -0.81 20.44
N ASN A 49 17.13 -2.12 20.39
CA ASN A 49 15.89 -2.70 20.90
C ASN A 49 15.76 -2.51 22.42
N PHE A 50 16.84 -2.77 23.16
CA PHE A 50 16.85 -2.61 24.61
C PHE A 50 16.56 -1.18 25.04
N TYR A 51 17.10 -0.17 24.35
CA TYR A 51 16.84 1.24 24.63
C TYR A 51 15.65 1.84 23.92
N ASN A 52 14.93 1.05 23.12
CA ASN A 52 13.81 1.49 22.30
C ASN A 52 14.16 2.74 21.47
N THR A 53 15.21 2.62 20.67
CA THR A 53 15.74 3.72 19.86
C THR A 53 16.32 3.22 18.54
N SER A 54 16.50 4.12 17.57
CA SER A 54 17.18 3.76 16.31
C SER A 54 18.70 3.63 16.52
N ILE A 55 19.34 2.76 15.73
CA ILE A 55 20.81 2.60 15.73
C ILE A 55 21.47 3.95 15.41
N ASP A 56 20.94 4.70 14.44
CA ASP A 56 21.50 5.99 14.04
C ASP A 56 21.37 7.06 15.13
N TYR A 57 20.25 7.07 15.87
CA TYR A 57 20.12 7.91 17.05
C TYR A 57 21.11 7.54 18.14
N MET A 58 21.23 6.24 18.45
CA MET A 58 22.15 5.73 19.46
C MET A 58 23.63 6.04 19.12
N LEU A 59 23.98 5.98 17.83
CA LEU A 59 25.32 6.33 17.33
C LEU A 59 25.54 7.85 17.18
N GLY A 60 24.51 8.68 17.42
CA GLY A 60 24.58 10.13 17.27
C GLY A 60 24.62 10.64 15.83
N LYS A 61 24.19 9.83 14.87
CA LYS A 61 24.10 10.15 13.44
C LYS A 61 22.77 10.80 13.04
N SER A 62 21.70 10.58 13.84
CA SER A 62 20.37 11.16 13.64
C SER A 62 19.88 11.85 14.90
N SER A 63 18.98 12.83 14.74
CA SER A 63 18.18 13.41 15.83
C SER A 63 16.91 12.62 16.10
N ASP A 64 16.48 11.76 15.15
CA ASP A 64 15.28 10.97 15.26
C ASP A 64 15.51 9.74 16.14
N ARG A 65 14.85 9.74 17.29
CA ARG A 65 14.93 8.67 18.30
C ARG A 65 14.15 7.42 17.91
N LEU A 66 13.10 7.56 17.09
CA LEU A 66 12.18 6.47 16.77
C LEU A 66 12.85 5.43 15.86
N GLN A 67 12.79 4.16 16.27
CA GLN A 67 13.07 3.05 15.37
C GLN A 67 11.89 2.89 14.40
N ILE A 68 12.13 3.14 13.13
CA ILE A 68 11.25 2.65 12.06
C ILE A 68 11.77 1.25 11.69
N ASN A 69 11.78 0.32 12.63
CA ASN A 69 12.08 -1.08 12.39
C ASN A 69 11.24 -1.92 13.35
N GLY A 70 10.07 -2.32 12.89
CA GLY A 70 9.36 -3.54 13.34
C GLY A 70 8.93 -3.65 14.81
N ALA A 71 9.21 -2.68 15.68
CA ALA A 71 8.62 -2.63 17.01
C ALA A 71 7.29 -1.86 16.87
N THR A 72 6.20 -2.56 16.84
CA THR A 72 4.85 -2.03 17.00
C THR A 72 4.83 -1.15 18.25
N THR A 73 4.89 0.19 18.09
CA THR A 73 4.30 1.06 19.11
C THR A 73 2.93 0.48 19.40
N PRO A 74 2.56 0.27 20.70
CA PRO A 74 1.23 -0.23 21.00
C PRO A 74 0.24 0.73 20.32
N ILE A 75 -0.43 0.21 19.31
CA ILE A 75 -1.43 0.96 18.54
C ILE A 75 -2.51 1.32 19.54
N PRO A 76 -2.87 2.61 19.69
CA PRO A 76 -3.93 2.99 20.61
C PRO A 76 -5.20 2.17 20.33
N PRO A 77 -5.96 1.77 21.35
CA PRO A 77 -7.19 1.04 21.15
C PRO A 77 -8.10 1.78 20.14
N GLY A 78 -8.51 1.08 19.08
CA GLY A 78 -9.34 1.64 18.02
C GLY A 78 -8.58 2.10 16.76
N PHE A 79 -7.26 2.05 16.75
CA PHE A 79 -6.47 2.26 15.53
C PHE A 79 -6.10 0.93 14.87
N ILE A 80 -6.34 0.82 13.58
CA ILE A 80 -5.88 -0.30 12.75
C ILE A 80 -4.62 0.18 12.01
N PRO A 81 -3.48 -0.54 12.09
CA PRO A 81 -2.29 -0.16 11.35
C PRO A 81 -2.61 -0.17 9.85
N MET A 82 -2.10 0.82 9.13
CA MET A 82 -2.16 0.80 7.67
C MET A 82 -1.41 -0.45 7.18
N PRO A 83 -2.01 -1.25 6.28
CA PRO A 83 -1.32 -2.40 5.72
C PRO A 83 -0.05 -1.96 4.97
N PRO A 84 0.95 -2.84 4.82
CA PRO A 84 2.07 -2.59 3.93
C PRO A 84 1.55 -2.23 2.54
N MET A 85 2.21 -1.24 1.89
CA MET A 85 1.79 -0.74 0.59
C MET A 85 2.84 -1.09 -0.47
N ARG A 86 2.38 -1.41 -1.67
CA ARG A 86 3.24 -1.65 -2.85
C ARG A 86 2.86 -0.71 -3.99
N LYS A 87 3.82 -0.41 -4.86
CA LYS A 87 3.56 0.36 -6.08
C LYS A 87 2.90 -0.51 -7.14
N VAL A 88 1.80 -0.01 -7.71
CA VAL A 88 1.13 -0.60 -8.87
C VAL A 88 1.08 0.42 -10.01
N PRO A 89 1.17 -0.01 -11.27
CA PRO A 89 1.07 0.91 -12.41
C PRO A 89 -0.28 1.62 -12.40
N LEU A 90 -0.28 2.94 -12.62
CA LEU A 90 -1.47 3.73 -12.89
C LEU A 90 -1.64 3.86 -14.41
N VAL A 91 -2.72 3.29 -14.93
CA VAL A 91 -3.06 3.37 -16.36
C VAL A 91 -3.98 4.58 -16.56
N GLY A 92 -3.56 5.50 -17.42
CA GLY A 92 -4.31 6.72 -17.71
C GLY A 92 -5.29 6.58 -18.85
N SER A 93 -4.89 5.88 -19.90
CA SER A 93 -5.72 5.58 -21.08
C SER A 93 -5.43 4.17 -21.57
N ILE A 94 -6.41 3.54 -22.22
CA ILE A 94 -6.25 2.20 -22.78
C ILE A 94 -6.38 2.35 -24.30
N ALA A 95 -5.25 2.23 -25.01
CA ALA A 95 -5.21 2.29 -26.46
C ALA A 95 -5.70 0.97 -27.08
N CYS A 96 -6.53 1.05 -28.11
CA CYS A 96 -7.02 -0.12 -28.85
C CYS A 96 -5.87 -0.90 -29.49
N GLY A 97 -5.90 -2.24 -29.36
CA GLY A 97 -4.94 -3.14 -29.99
C GLY A 97 -3.58 -3.26 -29.28
N THR A 98 -3.38 -2.57 -28.16
CA THR A 98 -2.17 -2.70 -27.34
C THR A 98 -2.48 -3.35 -25.99
N PRO A 99 -1.54 -4.11 -25.38
CA PRO A 99 -1.73 -4.61 -24.02
C PRO A 99 -1.97 -3.45 -23.04
N ILE A 100 -2.87 -3.63 -22.11
CA ILE A 100 -3.25 -2.59 -21.13
C ILE A 100 -2.05 -2.05 -20.34
N LEU A 101 -1.07 -2.89 -20.04
CA LEU A 101 0.17 -2.52 -19.36
C LEU A 101 1.30 -2.11 -20.31
N ALA A 102 0.97 -1.75 -21.57
CA ALA A 102 1.99 -1.17 -22.45
C ALA A 102 2.50 0.15 -21.87
N GLN A 103 3.79 0.42 -22.01
CA GLN A 103 4.44 1.59 -21.42
C GLN A 103 3.77 2.93 -21.80
N GLN A 104 3.20 3.01 -22.99
CA GLN A 104 2.48 4.20 -23.48
C GLN A 104 1.15 4.47 -22.73
N ASN A 105 0.60 3.48 -22.04
CA ASN A 105 -0.66 3.59 -21.30
C ASN A 105 -0.44 3.93 -19.80
N ILE A 106 0.83 3.93 -19.33
CA ILE A 106 1.17 4.09 -17.93
C ILE A 106 1.47 5.56 -17.63
N ASP A 107 0.66 6.18 -16.77
CA ASP A 107 0.80 7.58 -16.32
C ASP A 107 1.58 7.71 -15.01
N GLY A 108 2.13 6.60 -14.49
CA GLY A 108 2.87 6.60 -13.23
C GLY A 108 2.57 5.39 -12.35
N SER A 109 2.55 5.58 -11.05
CA SER A 109 2.20 4.54 -10.09
C SER A 109 1.43 5.09 -8.91
N VAL A 110 0.61 4.25 -8.28
CA VAL A 110 -0.08 4.51 -7.03
C VAL A 110 0.27 3.45 -6.00
N ASP A 111 0.06 3.78 -4.72
CA ASP A 111 0.23 2.82 -3.63
C ASP A 111 -1.04 1.98 -3.48
N ALA A 112 -0.90 0.66 -3.47
CA ALA A 112 -1.97 -0.30 -3.19
C ALA A 112 -1.58 -1.15 -1.97
N PRO A 113 -2.53 -1.56 -1.11
CA PRO A 113 -2.26 -2.51 -0.04
C PRO A 113 -1.67 -3.81 -0.59
N GLU A 114 -0.63 -4.35 0.09
CA GLU A 114 0.05 -5.58 -0.37
C GLU A 114 -0.84 -6.83 -0.32
N ASP A 115 -1.82 -6.84 0.57
CA ASP A 115 -2.80 -7.92 0.73
C ASP A 115 -3.87 -7.92 -0.36
N ILE A 116 -4.02 -6.82 -1.13
CA ILE A 116 -4.92 -6.74 -2.28
C ILE A 116 -4.17 -7.16 -3.55
N ARG A 117 -4.57 -8.31 -4.11
CA ARG A 117 -4.05 -8.75 -5.41
C ARG A 117 -4.68 -7.90 -6.53
N CYS A 118 -3.88 -7.05 -7.13
CA CYS A 118 -4.24 -6.27 -8.32
C CYS A 118 -3.04 -6.16 -9.26
N ASP A 119 -3.28 -5.93 -10.53
CA ASP A 119 -2.24 -5.85 -11.56
C ASP A 119 -1.95 -4.39 -11.95
N PHE A 120 -2.97 -3.54 -11.95
CA PHE A 120 -2.86 -2.11 -12.24
C PHE A 120 -3.97 -1.32 -11.53
N ALA A 121 -3.88 0.00 -11.61
CA ALA A 121 -4.93 0.92 -11.15
C ALA A 121 -5.39 1.83 -12.29
N LEU A 122 -6.65 2.24 -12.23
CA LEU A 122 -7.23 3.29 -13.07
C LEU A 122 -7.61 4.48 -12.19
N ARG A 123 -7.45 5.69 -12.72
CA ARG A 123 -8.03 6.87 -12.10
C ARG A 123 -9.49 7.02 -12.54
N CYS A 124 -10.39 6.97 -11.56
CA CYS A 124 -11.80 7.18 -11.83
C CYS A 124 -12.04 8.61 -12.34
N LYS A 125 -12.89 8.76 -13.35
CA LYS A 125 -13.37 10.04 -13.85
C LYS A 125 -14.89 10.09 -13.84
N GLY A 126 -15.44 11.14 -13.23
CA GLY A 126 -16.88 11.37 -13.13
C GLY A 126 -17.56 10.52 -12.06
N ASP A 127 -18.88 10.66 -11.99
CA ASP A 127 -19.71 10.22 -10.87
C ASP A 127 -20.56 8.98 -11.17
N SER A 128 -20.28 8.25 -12.26
CA SER A 128 -21.14 7.13 -12.70
C SER A 128 -21.14 5.93 -11.71
N MET A 129 -20.23 5.91 -10.73
CA MET A 129 -20.08 4.83 -9.75
C MET A 129 -20.18 5.31 -8.30
N ILE A 130 -20.72 6.50 -8.06
CA ILE A 130 -20.77 7.14 -6.74
C ILE A 130 -21.57 6.33 -5.70
N ASP A 131 -22.65 5.67 -6.10
CA ASP A 131 -23.47 4.83 -5.22
C ASP A 131 -22.77 3.51 -4.85
N ALA A 132 -21.66 3.18 -5.53
CA ALA A 132 -20.75 2.11 -5.14
C ALA A 132 -19.59 2.60 -4.25
N GLY A 133 -19.54 3.89 -3.91
CA GLY A 133 -18.49 4.52 -3.12
C GLY A 133 -17.22 4.85 -3.91
N ILE A 134 -17.27 4.81 -5.26
CA ILE A 134 -16.16 5.19 -6.14
C ILE A 134 -16.45 6.58 -6.69
N HIS A 135 -15.56 7.53 -6.38
CA HIS A 135 -15.73 8.95 -6.71
C HIS A 135 -14.72 9.41 -7.77
N ASP A 136 -14.97 10.57 -8.32
CA ASP A 136 -14.02 11.24 -9.22
C ASP A 136 -12.64 11.40 -8.54
N GLY A 137 -11.57 11.04 -9.25
CA GLY A 137 -10.20 11.10 -8.74
C GLY A 137 -9.72 9.88 -7.97
N ASP A 138 -10.58 8.93 -7.64
CA ASP A 138 -10.19 7.70 -6.94
C ASP A 138 -9.21 6.85 -7.76
N ALA A 139 -8.27 6.21 -7.07
CA ALA A 139 -7.44 5.17 -7.64
C ALA A 139 -8.13 3.81 -7.44
N VAL A 140 -8.57 3.20 -8.53
CA VAL A 140 -9.33 1.93 -8.53
C VAL A 140 -8.42 0.79 -8.94
N TYR A 141 -8.28 -0.23 -8.09
CA TYR A 141 -7.38 -1.37 -8.28
C TYR A 141 -8.06 -2.46 -9.09
N ILE A 142 -7.39 -2.92 -10.13
CA ILE A 142 -7.90 -3.87 -11.11
C ILE A 142 -7.07 -5.14 -11.11
N LEU A 143 -7.76 -6.29 -11.05
CA LEU A 143 -7.19 -7.60 -11.32
C LEU A 143 -7.54 -7.97 -12.77
N ILE A 144 -6.52 -8.20 -13.60
CA ILE A 144 -6.72 -8.58 -15.02
C ILE A 144 -7.43 -9.91 -15.09
N GLN A 145 -8.60 -9.93 -15.69
CA GLN A 145 -9.34 -11.13 -16.05
C GLN A 145 -10.36 -10.81 -17.14
N PRO A 146 -10.58 -11.74 -18.10
CA PRO A 146 -11.45 -11.47 -19.26
C PRO A 146 -12.94 -11.59 -18.93
N GLU A 147 -13.30 -12.13 -17.78
CA GLU A 147 -14.68 -12.39 -17.38
C GLU A 147 -14.91 -11.99 -15.92
N VAL A 148 -16.11 -11.57 -15.59
CA VAL A 148 -16.54 -11.21 -14.23
C VAL A 148 -17.92 -11.82 -13.96
N GLU A 149 -18.24 -12.02 -12.70
CA GLU A 149 -19.59 -12.47 -12.30
C GLU A 149 -20.61 -11.34 -12.43
N ASN A 150 -21.87 -11.73 -12.65
CA ASN A 150 -22.96 -10.77 -12.74
C ASN A 150 -23.09 -9.92 -11.48
N GLY A 151 -23.07 -8.58 -11.65
CA GLY A 151 -23.12 -7.61 -10.57
C GLY A 151 -21.75 -7.15 -10.07
N GLU A 152 -20.66 -7.79 -10.46
CA GLU A 152 -19.31 -7.29 -10.15
C GLU A 152 -19.01 -6.00 -10.92
N ILE A 153 -18.14 -5.18 -10.32
CA ILE A 153 -17.64 -3.96 -10.98
C ILE A 153 -16.38 -4.31 -11.77
N ALA A 154 -16.35 -3.93 -13.02
CA ALA A 154 -15.23 -4.17 -13.91
C ALA A 154 -14.76 -2.90 -14.60
N ALA A 155 -13.50 -2.89 -14.97
CA ALA A 155 -12.95 -2.01 -15.98
C ALA A 155 -13.32 -2.60 -17.34
N VAL A 156 -14.10 -1.85 -18.10
CA VAL A 156 -14.62 -2.25 -19.42
C VAL A 156 -14.13 -1.26 -20.44
N ARG A 157 -13.55 -1.76 -21.53
CA ARG A 157 -13.16 -0.94 -22.67
C ARG A 157 -14.22 -1.05 -23.76
N ILE A 158 -14.62 0.10 -24.28
CA ILE A 158 -15.57 0.24 -25.38
C ILE A 158 -14.86 1.09 -26.45
N GLY A 159 -14.46 0.44 -27.54
CA GLY A 159 -13.59 1.09 -28.51
C GLY A 159 -12.25 1.51 -27.86
N GLU A 160 -12.00 2.83 -27.80
CA GLU A 160 -10.77 3.40 -27.20
C GLU A 160 -10.97 3.95 -25.77
N GLU A 161 -12.17 3.86 -25.23
CA GLU A 161 -12.48 4.40 -23.91
C GLU A 161 -12.63 3.31 -22.86
N ALA A 162 -12.02 3.52 -21.68
CA ALA A 162 -12.24 2.67 -20.51
C ALA A 162 -13.27 3.30 -19.58
N THR A 163 -14.16 2.47 -19.04
CA THR A 163 -15.16 2.86 -18.06
C THR A 163 -15.29 1.83 -16.95
N LEU A 164 -15.77 2.25 -15.76
CA LEU A 164 -16.12 1.36 -14.67
C LEU A 164 -17.64 1.19 -14.64
N LYS A 165 -18.10 -0.05 -14.64
CA LYS A 165 -19.54 -0.37 -14.56
C LYS A 165 -19.74 -1.70 -13.83
N ARG A 166 -20.95 -1.91 -13.29
CA ARG A 166 -21.41 -3.25 -12.93
C ARG A 166 -21.78 -4.01 -14.21
N VAL A 167 -21.24 -5.21 -14.33
CA VAL A 167 -21.42 -6.04 -15.52
C VAL A 167 -22.52 -7.07 -15.27
N TYR A 168 -23.44 -7.20 -16.21
CA TYR A 168 -24.45 -8.25 -16.25
C TYR A 168 -24.49 -8.84 -17.64
N TYR A 169 -24.33 -10.17 -17.74
CA TYR A 169 -24.39 -10.90 -18.98
C TYR A 169 -25.33 -12.13 -18.87
N ASP A 170 -26.27 -12.25 -19.80
CA ASP A 170 -27.27 -13.34 -19.81
C ASP A 170 -27.03 -14.39 -20.92
N GLY A 171 -25.88 -14.33 -21.59
CA GLY A 171 -25.53 -15.20 -22.72
C GLY A 171 -25.80 -14.59 -24.09
N THR A 172 -26.59 -13.51 -24.16
CA THR A 172 -26.95 -12.81 -25.40
C THR A 172 -26.83 -11.30 -25.30
N THR A 173 -27.03 -10.76 -24.12
CA THR A 173 -27.06 -9.32 -23.82
C THR A 173 -26.06 -9.00 -22.74
N LEU A 174 -25.19 -8.05 -23.00
CA LEU A 174 -24.30 -7.44 -22.01
C LEU A 174 -24.87 -6.09 -21.57
N THR A 175 -25.13 -5.95 -20.28
CA THR A 175 -25.58 -4.71 -19.67
C THR A 175 -24.48 -4.15 -18.76
N LEU A 176 -24.03 -2.95 -19.06
CA LEU A 176 -23.09 -2.19 -18.24
C LEU A 176 -23.90 -1.18 -17.42
N MET A 177 -24.09 -1.50 -16.14
CA MET A 177 -24.94 -0.74 -15.23
C MET A 177 -24.09 0.26 -14.44
N PRO A 178 -24.36 1.57 -14.53
CA PRO A 178 -23.75 2.54 -13.63
C PRO A 178 -24.28 2.34 -12.20
N ALA A 179 -23.47 2.70 -11.21
CA ALA A 179 -23.89 2.82 -9.81
C ALA A 179 -24.17 4.30 -9.50
N ASN A 180 -25.10 4.89 -10.25
CA ASN A 180 -25.64 6.22 -10.06
C ASN A 180 -26.90 6.34 -10.91
N ALA A 181 -28.03 6.62 -10.27
CA ALA A 181 -29.35 6.72 -10.93
C ALA A 181 -29.44 7.85 -11.97
N ALA A 182 -28.52 8.81 -11.97
CA ALA A 182 -28.48 9.87 -12.97
C ALA A 182 -27.99 9.42 -14.37
N PHE A 183 -27.40 8.20 -14.44
CA PHE A 183 -26.85 7.62 -15.68
C PHE A 183 -27.67 6.43 -16.15
N ALA A 184 -27.92 6.35 -17.46
CA ALA A 184 -28.61 5.23 -18.05
C ALA A 184 -27.66 4.01 -18.21
N PRO A 185 -28.20 2.77 -18.12
CA PRO A 185 -27.45 1.57 -18.48
C PRO A 185 -27.07 1.57 -19.96
N MET A 186 -25.91 0.97 -20.26
CA MET A 186 -25.47 0.72 -21.64
C MET A 186 -25.73 -0.76 -21.96
N ILE A 187 -26.41 -1.03 -23.06
CA ILE A 187 -26.84 -2.38 -23.43
C ILE A 187 -26.23 -2.73 -24.80
N TYR A 188 -25.56 -3.86 -24.87
CA TYR A 188 -24.88 -4.39 -26.07
C TYR A 188 -25.43 -5.76 -26.42
N THR A 189 -25.73 -5.97 -27.71
CA THR A 189 -26.27 -7.24 -28.24
C THR A 189 -25.65 -7.58 -29.60
N GLY A 190 -25.63 -8.85 -29.96
CA GLY A 190 -25.16 -9.31 -31.27
C GLY A 190 -23.75 -8.79 -31.62
N PRO A 191 -23.53 -8.20 -32.80
CA PRO A 191 -22.21 -7.73 -33.22
C PRO A 191 -21.59 -6.66 -32.33
N GLN A 192 -22.41 -5.88 -31.60
CA GLN A 192 -21.91 -4.83 -30.69
C GLN A 192 -21.10 -5.41 -29.53
N LEU A 193 -21.29 -6.68 -29.18
CA LEU A 193 -20.50 -7.34 -28.13
C LEU A 193 -19.02 -7.42 -28.46
N GLU A 194 -18.66 -7.43 -29.75
CA GLU A 194 -17.25 -7.49 -30.19
C GLU A 194 -16.48 -6.18 -29.89
N GLU A 195 -17.19 -5.08 -29.66
CA GLU A 195 -16.60 -3.77 -29.34
C GLU A 195 -16.34 -3.59 -27.84
N VAL A 196 -16.86 -4.51 -27.00
CA VAL A 196 -16.80 -4.40 -25.55
C VAL A 196 -15.86 -5.44 -24.99
N HIS A 197 -14.84 -4.99 -24.26
CA HIS A 197 -13.82 -5.86 -23.66
C HIS A 197 -13.77 -5.64 -22.15
N ILE A 198 -13.86 -6.73 -21.39
CA ILE A 198 -13.60 -6.70 -19.95
C ILE A 198 -12.09 -6.75 -19.75
N GLU A 199 -11.51 -5.69 -19.22
CA GLU A 199 -10.07 -5.60 -18.97
C GLU A 199 -9.67 -6.18 -17.61
N GLY A 200 -10.62 -6.18 -16.66
CA GLY A 200 -10.43 -6.79 -15.35
C GLY A 200 -11.47 -6.40 -14.34
N ARG A 201 -11.46 -7.10 -13.22
CA ARG A 201 -12.35 -6.90 -12.09
C ARG A 201 -11.80 -5.84 -11.14
N VAL A 202 -12.68 -4.99 -10.61
CA VAL A 202 -12.35 -4.10 -9.49
C VAL A 202 -12.21 -4.91 -8.21
N VAL A 203 -11.08 -4.78 -7.52
CA VAL A 203 -10.78 -5.47 -6.25
C VAL A 203 -10.70 -4.51 -5.06
N GLY A 204 -10.70 -3.22 -5.30
CA GLY A 204 -10.69 -2.18 -4.28
C GLY A 204 -10.42 -0.80 -4.89
N TRP A 205 -10.48 0.22 -4.06
CA TRP A 205 -10.11 1.60 -4.44
C TRP A 205 -9.64 2.40 -3.23
N THR A 206 -8.96 3.52 -3.50
CA THR A 206 -8.56 4.49 -2.48
C THR A 206 -9.13 5.85 -2.83
N HIS A 207 -9.76 6.48 -1.85
CA HIS A 207 -10.23 7.85 -1.91
C HIS A 207 -9.27 8.76 -1.14
N TRP A 208 -8.80 9.83 -1.78
CA TRP A 208 -7.99 10.86 -1.13
C TRP A 208 -8.86 12.07 -0.85
N VAL A 209 -9.04 12.36 0.44
CA VAL A 209 -9.68 13.60 0.87
C VAL A 209 -8.60 14.68 0.82
N GLY A 210 -8.69 15.59 -0.16
CA GLY A 210 -7.82 16.76 -0.34
C GLY A 210 -8.21 17.92 0.58
#